data_7639810ce901d52ba1d888215c04c9a0
#
_entry.id   7639810ce901d52ba1d888215c04c9a0
#
_cell.length_a   1.000
_cell.length_b   1.000
_cell.length_c   1.000
_cell.angle_alpha   90.00
_cell.angle_beta   90.00
_cell.angle_gamma   90.00
#
_symmetry.space_group_name_H-M   'P 1'
#
loop_
_entity.id
_entity.type
_entity.pdbx_description
1 polymer ?
#
loop_
_entity_poly.entity_id
_entity_poly.type
_entity_poly.pdbx_seq_one_letter_code
_entity_poly.pdbx_strand_id
1 'polypeptide(L)'
;MLHYSNLMYANATMFNDPFDCHPSLIDFSNVPAKARRGWPEDVIKDIESNRHENYRNDLWICSLSKVYNSILMWSYYNKHEGVCIGLNMDKVAKCIDVRYGMMVTPYGRDVQYRDVVNKPNYYRDREDFFNYQVYTKAKAWEHEQEVRLFIYKPSPMFMSLLPFQHDKNEFDHKEIRTFVRLSAECFESIYFGVKIDKERKEKIIQLAKTLNPDIKIYQMNIDPQSFNVIEKQEMNYTLSDYIELFANLHTNKQHGKKAPHKAIMLISVIELIASQHILSNQIE
;
A
#
# COMPACT_ATOMS: atom_id res chain seq x y z
N MET A 1 9.17 3.59 -0.35
CA MET A 1 8.51 2.72 0.63
C MET A 1 9.48 1.70 1.20
N LEU A 2 9.92 0.66 0.47
CA LEU A 2 10.82 -0.38 1.01
C LEU A 2 12.16 0.18 1.52
N HIS A 3 12.82 1.03 0.75
CA HIS A 3 14.13 1.59 1.11
C HIS A 3 14.13 2.39 2.42
N TYR A 4 13.07 3.15 2.66
CA TYR A 4 12.96 4.02 3.85
C TYR A 4 12.02 3.47 4.93
N SER A 5 11.45 2.30 4.73
CA SER A 5 10.47 1.67 5.63
C SER A 5 9.34 2.64 6.03
N ASN A 6 8.69 3.27 5.05
CA ASN A 6 7.69 4.28 5.32
C ASN A 6 6.43 4.15 4.47
N LEU A 7 5.32 4.72 4.96
CA LEU A 7 4.10 4.99 4.20
C LEU A 7 4.05 6.47 3.82
N MET A 8 3.70 6.73 2.58
CA MET A 8 3.47 8.08 2.08
C MET A 8 2.00 8.45 2.26
N TYR A 9 1.77 9.60 2.85
CA TYR A 9 0.47 10.25 2.91
C TYR A 9 0.51 11.44 1.95
N ALA A 10 -0.38 11.46 0.97
CA ALA A 10 -0.53 12.57 0.04
C ALA A 10 -1.61 13.52 0.52
N ASN A 11 -1.42 14.83 0.30
CA ASN A 11 -2.48 15.79 0.53
C ASN A 11 -3.67 15.48 -0.41
N ALA A 12 -4.89 15.58 0.10
CA ALA A 12 -6.09 15.23 -0.65
C ALA A 12 -6.28 16.07 -1.94
N THR A 13 -5.66 17.25 -2.02
CA THR A 13 -5.68 18.08 -3.25
C THR A 13 -4.90 17.46 -4.42
N MET A 14 -4.05 16.46 -4.14
CA MET A 14 -3.24 15.75 -5.12
C MET A 14 -3.95 14.56 -5.77
N PHE A 15 -5.16 14.23 -5.32
CA PHE A 15 -5.89 13.09 -5.86
C PHE A 15 -6.37 13.35 -7.28
N ASN A 16 -6.33 12.30 -8.09
CA ASN A 16 -6.71 12.33 -9.50
C ASN A 16 -8.23 12.43 -9.71
N ASP A 17 -9.03 11.94 -8.78
CA ASP A 17 -10.47 12.09 -8.81
C ASP A 17 -10.86 13.50 -8.29
N PRO A 18 -11.48 14.36 -9.11
CA PRO A 18 -11.86 15.72 -8.71
C PRO A 18 -12.89 15.74 -7.58
N PHE A 19 -13.67 14.67 -7.40
CA PHE A 19 -14.66 14.54 -6.32
C PHE A 19 -14.06 14.02 -5.03
N ASP A 20 -12.88 13.42 -5.07
CA ASP A 20 -12.30 12.76 -3.90
C ASP A 20 -11.97 13.78 -2.80
N CYS A 21 -12.53 13.56 -1.62
CA CYS A 21 -12.46 14.48 -0.47
C CYS A 21 -12.91 15.92 -0.80
N HIS A 22 -13.65 16.11 -1.91
CA HIS A 22 -14.01 17.47 -2.34
C HIS A 22 -14.99 18.12 -1.39
N PRO A 23 -14.83 19.43 -1.08
CA PRO A 23 -15.74 20.16 -0.20
C PRO A 23 -17.20 20.15 -0.64
N SER A 24 -17.46 20.04 -1.95
CA SER A 24 -18.82 19.96 -2.50
C SER A 24 -19.61 18.72 -2.03
N LEU A 25 -18.94 17.74 -1.42
CA LEU A 25 -19.61 16.60 -0.80
C LEU A 25 -20.36 16.96 0.49
N ILE A 26 -20.16 18.17 1.03
CA ILE A 26 -20.76 18.65 2.29
C ILE A 26 -21.68 19.82 1.99
N ASP A 27 -22.80 19.88 2.71
CA ASP A 27 -23.72 21.01 2.69
C ASP A 27 -23.39 21.99 3.83
N PHE A 28 -23.00 23.22 3.46
CA PHE A 28 -22.68 24.28 4.42
C PHE A 28 -23.78 25.32 4.51
N SER A 29 -24.91 25.10 3.88
CA SER A 29 -26.06 25.98 3.97
C SER A 29 -26.74 25.93 5.36
N ASN A 30 -27.60 26.90 5.62
CA ASN A 30 -28.39 26.96 6.85
C ASN A 30 -27.56 27.09 8.13
N VAL A 31 -26.62 28.05 8.14
CA VAL A 31 -25.90 28.40 9.38
C VAL A 31 -26.91 28.71 10.50
N PRO A 32 -26.87 27.96 11.62
CA PRO A 32 -27.83 28.16 12.72
C PRO A 32 -27.76 29.57 13.29
N ALA A 33 -28.88 30.15 13.62
CA ALA A 33 -28.96 31.49 14.22
C ALA A 33 -28.09 31.65 15.49
N LYS A 34 -27.88 30.56 16.23
CA LYS A 34 -26.96 30.51 17.38
C LYS A 34 -25.51 30.68 16.99
N ALA A 35 -25.08 30.09 15.87
CA ALA A 35 -23.72 30.25 15.34
C ALA A 35 -23.55 31.66 14.75
N ARG A 36 -24.57 32.22 14.08
CA ARG A 36 -24.53 33.59 13.56
C ARG A 36 -24.33 34.65 14.64
N ARG A 37 -24.83 34.42 15.87
CA ARG A 37 -24.71 35.40 16.99
C ARG A 37 -23.28 35.52 17.53
N GLY A 38 -22.45 34.58 17.29
CA GLY A 38 -21.06 34.57 17.81
C GLY A 38 -19.98 34.87 16.77
N TRP A 39 -20.34 34.94 15.48
CA TRP A 39 -19.40 35.13 14.38
C TRP A 39 -19.69 36.40 13.59
N PRO A 40 -18.67 37.19 13.22
CA PRO A 40 -18.78 38.27 12.28
C PRO A 40 -19.38 37.81 10.94
N GLU A 41 -20.09 38.68 10.25
CA GLU A 41 -20.78 38.32 8.99
C GLU A 41 -19.85 37.97 7.86
N ASP A 42 -18.65 38.55 7.84
CA ASP A 42 -17.55 38.22 6.94
C ASP A 42 -17.02 36.80 7.15
N VAL A 43 -16.90 36.35 8.42
CA VAL A 43 -16.52 34.98 8.76
C VAL A 43 -17.59 33.99 8.29
N ILE A 44 -18.88 34.34 8.43
CA ILE A 44 -19.99 33.49 7.95
C ILE A 44 -19.94 33.35 6.43
N LYS A 45 -19.74 34.47 5.72
CA LYS A 45 -19.60 34.49 4.26
C LYS A 45 -18.38 33.73 3.79
N ASP A 46 -17.28 33.86 4.51
CA ASP A 46 -16.06 33.09 4.22
C ASP A 46 -16.26 31.58 4.42
N ILE A 47 -16.97 31.19 5.47
CA ILE A 47 -17.37 29.80 5.70
C ILE A 47 -18.27 29.29 4.58
N GLU A 48 -19.26 30.08 4.17
CA GLU A 48 -20.20 29.70 3.12
C GLU A 48 -19.55 29.65 1.72
N SER A 49 -18.49 30.41 1.48
CA SER A 49 -17.87 30.56 0.15
C SER A 49 -16.50 29.88 -0.04
N ASN A 50 -15.60 29.94 0.93
CA ASN A 50 -14.19 29.59 0.72
C ASN A 50 -13.64 28.49 1.64
N ARG A 51 -14.27 28.21 2.77
CA ARG A 51 -13.74 27.25 3.75
C ARG A 51 -13.74 25.81 3.26
N HIS A 52 -14.46 25.55 2.20
CA HIS A 52 -14.54 24.27 1.54
C HIS A 52 -13.18 23.78 1.01
N GLU A 53 -12.40 24.66 0.42
CA GLU A 53 -11.09 24.32 -0.12
C GLU A 53 -10.05 24.06 0.99
N ASN A 54 -10.14 24.80 2.10
CA ASN A 54 -9.21 24.67 3.21
C ASN A 54 -9.28 23.30 3.90
N TYR A 55 -10.45 22.68 4.02
CA TYR A 55 -10.55 21.33 4.62
C TYR A 55 -9.84 20.27 3.81
N ARG A 56 -9.92 20.33 2.48
CA ARG A 56 -9.18 19.41 1.60
C ARG A 56 -7.67 19.60 1.75
N ASN A 57 -7.22 20.85 1.92
CA ASN A 57 -5.82 21.20 2.13
C ASN A 57 -5.26 20.69 3.48
N ASP A 58 -6.13 20.42 4.45
CA ASP A 58 -5.74 19.98 5.79
C ASP A 58 -5.77 18.46 5.98
N LEU A 59 -5.98 17.70 4.89
CA LEU A 59 -6.05 16.23 4.92
C LEU A 59 -4.88 15.60 4.16
N TRP A 60 -4.12 14.73 4.81
CA TRP A 60 -3.15 13.84 4.22
C TRP A 60 -3.63 12.41 4.35
N ILE A 61 -3.72 11.71 3.23
CA ILE A 61 -4.33 10.39 3.15
C ILE A 61 -3.33 9.40 2.56
N CYS A 62 -3.24 8.24 3.18
CA CYS A 62 -2.61 7.05 2.61
C CYS A 62 -3.72 6.11 2.16
N SER A 63 -3.87 5.97 0.85
CA SER A 63 -4.81 5.05 0.23
C SER A 63 -4.17 3.68 0.06
N LEU A 64 -4.79 2.67 0.64
CA LEU A 64 -4.43 1.26 0.53
C LEU A 64 -5.56 0.51 -0.16
N SER A 65 -5.27 -0.66 -0.70
CA SER A 65 -6.27 -1.55 -1.31
C SER A 65 -6.37 -2.85 -0.54
N LYS A 66 -7.57 -3.43 -0.45
CA LYS A 66 -7.78 -4.78 0.09
C LYS A 66 -7.51 -5.89 -0.91
N VAL A 67 -7.25 -5.54 -2.18
CA VAL A 67 -7.02 -6.49 -3.26
C VAL A 67 -5.67 -6.26 -3.92
N TYR A 68 -4.97 -7.36 -4.19
CA TYR A 68 -3.66 -7.35 -4.87
C TYR A 68 -3.76 -7.85 -6.32
N ASN A 69 -4.91 -8.43 -6.72
CA ASN A 69 -5.10 -9.08 -8.02
C ASN A 69 -6.07 -8.35 -8.95
N SER A 70 -6.43 -7.10 -8.65
CA SER A 70 -7.29 -6.29 -9.52
C SER A 70 -6.56 -5.90 -10.81
N ILE A 71 -7.05 -6.40 -11.94
CA ILE A 71 -6.52 -6.10 -13.29
C ILE A 71 -6.52 -4.59 -13.57
N LEU A 72 -7.56 -3.88 -13.12
CA LEU A 72 -7.68 -2.43 -13.31
C LEU A 72 -6.62 -1.69 -12.49
N MET A 73 -6.39 -2.08 -11.23
CA MET A 73 -5.34 -1.49 -10.39
C MET A 73 -3.96 -1.69 -11.02
N TRP A 74 -3.65 -2.89 -11.47
CA TRP A 74 -2.38 -3.16 -12.16
C TRP A 74 -2.23 -2.35 -13.44
N SER A 75 -3.29 -2.18 -14.22
CA SER A 75 -3.27 -1.42 -15.47
C SER A 75 -3.09 0.08 -15.24
N TYR A 76 -3.88 0.68 -14.35
CA TYR A 76 -3.91 2.12 -14.14
C TYR A 76 -2.68 2.64 -13.40
N TYR A 77 -2.22 1.92 -12.38
CA TYR A 77 -1.16 2.43 -11.50
C TYR A 77 0.26 2.08 -11.93
N ASN A 78 0.46 0.97 -12.65
CA ASN A 78 1.83 0.58 -13.00
C ASN A 78 1.98 -0.22 -14.29
N LYS A 79 0.97 -0.30 -15.15
CA LYS A 79 0.99 -1.00 -16.46
C LYS A 79 1.43 -2.46 -16.37
N HIS A 80 1.21 -3.11 -15.24
CA HIS A 80 1.70 -4.45 -14.90
C HIS A 80 3.23 -4.58 -14.81
N GLU A 81 3.99 -3.47 -14.78
CA GLU A 81 5.45 -3.43 -14.72
C GLU A 81 6.00 -3.11 -13.31
N GLY A 82 5.12 -2.85 -12.36
CA GLY A 82 5.46 -2.46 -11.01
C GLY A 82 5.30 -3.57 -9.98
N VAL A 83 5.12 -3.15 -8.73
CA VAL A 83 4.93 -4.03 -7.58
C VAL A 83 3.71 -3.61 -6.76
N CYS A 84 3.06 -4.58 -6.11
CA CYS A 84 2.13 -4.35 -5.02
C CYS A 84 2.79 -4.83 -3.72
N ILE A 85 2.73 -4.02 -2.66
CA ILE A 85 3.34 -4.33 -1.37
C ILE A 85 2.22 -4.65 -0.39
N GLY A 86 2.24 -5.87 0.13
CA GLY A 86 1.32 -6.31 1.17
C GLY A 86 1.82 -5.91 2.57
N LEU A 87 0.93 -5.30 3.34
CA LEU A 87 1.20 -4.84 4.69
C LEU A 87 0.39 -5.65 5.70
N ASN A 88 1.00 -5.98 6.82
CA ASN A 88 0.28 -6.49 7.97
C ASN A 88 -0.31 -5.33 8.77
N MET A 89 -1.62 -5.11 8.65
CA MET A 89 -2.28 -3.94 9.21
C MET A 89 -2.29 -3.92 10.74
N ASP A 90 -2.27 -5.05 11.42
CA ASP A 90 -2.18 -5.11 12.89
C ASP A 90 -0.80 -4.62 13.37
N LYS A 91 0.25 -5.00 12.65
CA LYS A 91 1.61 -4.53 12.93
C LYS A 91 1.78 -3.05 12.57
N VAL A 92 1.17 -2.61 11.46
CA VAL A 92 1.12 -1.20 11.06
C VAL A 92 0.44 -0.37 12.14
N ALA A 93 -0.73 -0.77 12.61
CA ALA A 93 -1.48 -0.08 13.65
C ALA A 93 -0.67 0.03 14.95
N LYS A 94 -0.07 -1.07 15.40
CA LYS A 94 0.83 -1.09 16.57
C LYS A 94 2.01 -0.14 16.42
N CYS A 95 2.67 -0.17 15.25
CA CYS A 95 3.82 0.68 14.96
C CYS A 95 3.45 2.17 14.96
N ILE A 96 2.29 2.52 14.40
CA ILE A 96 1.77 3.89 14.37
C ILE A 96 1.42 4.35 15.77
N ASP A 97 0.68 3.56 16.54
CA ASP A 97 0.23 3.90 17.89
C ASP A 97 1.40 4.16 18.84
N VAL A 98 2.40 3.28 18.82
CA VAL A 98 3.61 3.43 19.66
C VAL A 98 4.43 4.66 19.30
N ARG A 99 4.54 5.00 18.00
CA ARG A 99 5.42 6.09 17.52
C ARG A 99 4.76 7.45 17.49
N TYR A 100 3.48 7.49 17.14
CA TYR A 100 2.78 8.73 16.80
C TYR A 100 1.54 8.98 17.67
N GLY A 101 1.07 7.96 18.42
CA GLY A 101 -0.11 8.07 19.26
C GLY A 101 -1.34 8.56 18.48
N MET A 102 -2.15 9.42 19.06
CA MET A 102 -3.37 9.95 18.44
C MET A 102 -3.14 10.89 17.25
N MET A 103 -1.91 11.21 16.90
CA MET A 103 -1.60 12.15 15.81
C MET A 103 -1.79 11.55 14.42
N VAL A 104 -1.76 10.22 14.31
CA VAL A 104 -2.00 9.47 13.07
C VAL A 104 -3.05 8.41 13.36
N THR A 105 -4.04 8.25 12.47
CA THR A 105 -5.02 7.16 12.64
C THR A 105 -4.32 5.81 12.46
N PRO A 106 -4.29 4.96 13.48
CA PRO A 106 -3.59 3.67 13.38
C PRO A 106 -4.37 2.64 12.58
N TYR A 107 -5.69 2.78 12.52
CA TYR A 107 -6.58 1.87 11.80
C TYR A 107 -7.16 2.54 10.57
N GLY A 108 -7.09 1.81 9.45
CA GLY A 108 -7.75 2.23 8.22
C GLY A 108 -9.25 2.03 8.29
N ARG A 109 -9.98 2.84 7.52
CA ARG A 109 -11.43 2.66 7.29
C ARG A 109 -11.69 2.42 5.81
N ASP A 110 -12.70 1.59 5.54
CA ASP A 110 -13.18 1.29 4.20
C ASP A 110 -13.82 2.51 3.56
N VAL A 111 -13.49 2.76 2.30
CA VAL A 111 -14.18 3.74 1.47
C VAL A 111 -15.56 3.23 1.10
N GLN A 112 -16.55 4.11 1.18
CA GLN A 112 -17.93 3.86 0.81
C GLN A 112 -18.18 4.36 -0.61
N TYR A 113 -18.46 3.45 -1.54
CA TYR A 113 -18.68 3.77 -2.94
C TYR A 113 -20.16 4.11 -3.19
N ARG A 114 -20.43 5.23 -3.87
CA ARG A 114 -21.79 5.74 -4.09
C ARG A 114 -21.97 6.24 -5.51
N ASP A 115 -23.19 6.05 -6.04
CA ASP A 115 -23.60 6.61 -7.33
C ASP A 115 -24.14 8.06 -7.19
N VAL A 116 -24.64 8.39 -5.99
CA VAL A 116 -25.30 9.67 -5.72
C VAL A 116 -24.67 10.32 -4.50
N VAL A 117 -24.49 11.64 -4.58
CA VAL A 117 -23.97 12.45 -3.47
C VAL A 117 -25.11 12.86 -2.54
N ASN A 118 -25.13 12.31 -1.32
CA ASN A 118 -26.04 12.70 -0.25
C ASN A 118 -25.29 13.59 0.74
N LYS A 119 -25.36 14.92 0.53
CA LYS A 119 -24.57 15.88 1.31
C LYS A 119 -25.02 15.99 2.76
N PRO A 120 -24.24 15.52 3.74
CA PRO A 120 -24.53 15.82 5.15
C PRO A 120 -24.35 17.31 5.39
N ASN A 121 -25.19 17.89 6.27
CA ASN A 121 -25.09 19.30 6.63
C ASN A 121 -24.04 19.51 7.73
N TYR A 122 -23.07 20.37 7.47
CA TYR A 122 -21.95 20.66 8.38
C TYR A 122 -22.39 21.05 9.80
N TYR A 123 -23.51 21.77 9.94
CA TYR A 123 -23.95 22.28 11.22
C TYR A 123 -24.82 21.31 12.01
N ARG A 124 -25.53 20.42 11.33
CA ARG A 124 -26.43 19.45 11.93
C ARG A 124 -25.79 18.08 12.12
N ASP A 125 -25.01 17.65 11.13
CA ASP A 125 -24.51 16.28 11.01
C ASP A 125 -23.00 16.23 11.33
N ARG A 126 -22.58 16.91 12.41
CA ARG A 126 -21.18 17.19 12.75
C ARG A 126 -20.26 15.97 12.81
N GLU A 127 -20.77 14.83 13.26
CA GLU A 127 -19.99 13.59 13.35
C GLU A 127 -19.89 12.88 12.00
N ASP A 128 -20.87 13.08 11.12
CA ASP A 128 -20.97 12.36 9.85
C ASP A 128 -20.28 13.07 8.68
N PHE A 129 -20.23 14.41 8.68
CA PHE A 129 -19.71 15.15 7.52
C PHE A 129 -18.26 14.82 7.22
N PHE A 130 -17.40 14.72 8.24
CA PHE A 130 -15.99 14.40 8.06
C PHE A 130 -15.82 12.97 7.51
N ASN A 131 -16.50 12.01 8.10
CA ASN A 131 -16.47 10.63 7.63
C ASN A 131 -17.01 10.53 6.21
N TYR A 132 -18.08 11.25 5.90
CA TYR A 132 -18.63 11.27 4.55
C TYR A 132 -17.64 11.87 3.55
N GLN A 133 -17.02 13.00 3.85
CA GLN A 133 -16.05 13.66 2.97
C GLN A 133 -14.80 12.79 2.71
N VAL A 134 -14.26 12.18 3.76
CA VAL A 134 -12.99 11.44 3.68
C VAL A 134 -13.17 10.02 3.14
N TYR A 135 -14.30 9.38 3.41
CA TYR A 135 -14.52 7.96 3.10
C TYR A 135 -15.60 7.71 2.06
N THR A 136 -16.08 8.73 1.34
CA THR A 136 -17.00 8.52 0.22
C THR A 136 -16.30 8.79 -1.10
N LYS A 137 -16.50 7.88 -2.05
CA LYS A 137 -15.92 7.94 -3.40
C LYS A 137 -16.96 7.51 -4.43
N ALA A 138 -16.81 7.99 -5.68
CA ALA A 138 -17.68 7.58 -6.77
C ALA A 138 -17.59 6.06 -7.02
N LYS A 139 -18.73 5.42 -7.28
CA LYS A 139 -18.80 3.96 -7.49
C LYS A 139 -17.95 3.46 -8.64
N ALA A 140 -17.65 4.29 -9.60
CA ALA A 140 -16.71 3.97 -10.68
C ALA A 140 -15.34 3.48 -10.19
N TRP A 141 -14.94 3.84 -8.95
CA TRP A 141 -13.69 3.45 -8.32
C TRP A 141 -13.81 2.22 -7.40
N GLU A 142 -14.96 1.57 -7.32
CA GLU A 142 -15.22 0.45 -6.40
C GLU A 142 -14.23 -0.73 -6.57
N HIS A 143 -13.65 -0.87 -7.76
CA HIS A 143 -12.63 -1.88 -8.06
C HIS A 143 -11.32 -1.70 -7.26
N GLU A 144 -11.11 -0.55 -6.64
CA GLU A 144 -9.95 -0.29 -5.78
C GLU A 144 -10.08 -0.94 -4.41
N GLN A 145 -11.29 -1.17 -3.92
CA GLN A 145 -11.58 -1.66 -2.56
C GLN A 145 -10.73 -0.95 -1.51
N GLU A 146 -10.80 0.38 -1.55
CA GLU A 146 -9.88 1.27 -0.86
C GLU A 146 -10.09 1.28 0.65
N VAL A 147 -8.99 1.32 1.37
CA VAL A 147 -8.91 1.58 2.81
C VAL A 147 -8.03 2.81 3.02
N ARG A 148 -8.48 3.75 3.82
CA ARG A 148 -7.77 5.01 4.09
C ARG A 148 -7.26 5.11 5.51
N LEU A 149 -5.99 5.45 5.63
CA LEU A 149 -5.38 6.05 6.81
C LEU A 149 -5.26 7.55 6.57
N PHE A 150 -5.42 8.38 7.58
CA PHE A 150 -5.27 9.81 7.39
C PHE A 150 -4.53 10.50 8.54
N ILE A 151 -3.99 11.66 8.23
CA ILE A 151 -3.41 12.61 9.17
C ILE A 151 -4.15 13.93 8.94
N TYR A 152 -4.75 14.47 10.01
CA TYR A 152 -5.28 15.81 9.97
C TYR A 152 -4.14 16.81 10.20
N LYS A 153 -4.19 17.96 9.55
CA LYS A 153 -3.12 18.98 9.49
C LYS A 153 -2.19 18.94 10.69
N PRO A 154 -0.98 18.46 10.53
CA PRO A 154 -0.05 18.39 11.64
C PRO A 154 0.30 19.80 12.08
N SER A 155 0.17 20.06 13.39
CA SER A 155 0.68 21.32 13.96
C SER A 155 2.17 21.46 13.70
N PRO A 156 2.75 22.69 13.69
CA PRO A 156 4.20 22.87 13.59
C PRO A 156 4.97 22.07 14.65
N MET A 157 4.40 21.90 15.85
CA MET A 157 4.95 21.07 16.91
C MET A 157 4.97 19.59 16.51
N PHE A 158 3.90 19.08 15.86
CA PHE A 158 3.87 17.72 15.35
C PHE A 158 4.92 17.50 14.26
N MET A 159 5.06 18.45 13.34
CA MET A 159 6.08 18.38 12.29
C MET A 159 7.49 18.34 12.84
N SER A 160 7.76 18.97 13.98
CA SER A 160 9.06 18.91 14.66
C SER A 160 9.33 17.58 15.36
N LEU A 161 8.28 16.83 15.72
CA LEU A 161 8.38 15.51 16.35
C LEU A 161 8.46 14.36 15.34
N LEU A 162 8.06 14.61 14.09
CA LEU A 162 8.26 13.62 13.03
C LEU A 162 9.77 13.45 12.81
N PRO A 163 10.28 12.21 12.82
CA PRO A 163 11.71 11.93 12.62
C PRO A 163 12.21 12.29 11.22
N PHE A 164 11.42 12.99 10.49
CA PHE A 164 11.58 13.42 9.10
C PHE A 164 12.03 14.87 8.99
N GLN A 165 13.03 15.24 9.75
CA GLN A 165 13.90 16.31 9.28
C GLN A 165 14.70 15.74 8.12
N HIS A 166 14.08 15.82 6.96
CA HIS A 166 14.55 15.27 5.73
C HIS A 166 15.86 15.82 5.29
N ASP A 167 16.65 14.97 4.73
CA ASP A 167 17.50 15.36 3.60
C ASP A 167 16.63 16.16 2.61
N LYS A 168 16.80 17.48 2.62
CA LYS A 168 15.99 18.45 1.86
C LYS A 168 16.07 18.25 0.33
N ASN A 169 16.81 17.26 -0.12
CA ASN A 169 17.17 17.05 -1.52
C ASN A 169 16.39 15.94 -2.24
N GLU A 170 15.62 15.10 -1.55
CA GLU A 170 14.97 13.95 -2.19
C GLU A 170 13.47 14.10 -2.45
N PHE A 171 12.78 15.07 -1.84
CA PHE A 171 11.33 15.20 -2.00
C PHE A 171 10.94 16.65 -2.25
N ASP A 172 10.12 16.84 -3.26
CA ASP A 172 9.54 18.12 -3.68
C ASP A 172 9.00 18.89 -2.46
N HIS A 173 9.57 20.07 -2.22
CA HIS A 173 9.40 20.92 -1.03
C HIS A 173 8.02 21.55 -0.87
N LYS A 174 7.03 21.11 -1.63
CA LYS A 174 5.64 21.49 -1.41
C LYS A 174 5.12 20.58 -0.29
N GLU A 175 4.47 21.16 0.70
CA GLU A 175 3.84 20.51 1.85
C GLU A 175 2.67 19.55 1.47
N ILE A 176 2.79 18.86 0.34
CA ILE A 176 1.78 17.99 -0.25
C ILE A 176 1.94 16.51 0.07
N ARG A 177 3.08 16.14 0.67
CA ARG A 177 3.37 14.76 1.06
C ARG A 177 4.00 14.72 2.44
N THR A 178 3.61 13.71 3.22
CA THR A 178 4.28 13.37 4.48
C THR A 178 4.49 11.86 4.55
N PHE A 179 5.40 11.41 5.40
CA PHE A 179 5.79 10.02 5.49
C PHE A 179 5.72 9.53 6.94
N VAL A 180 5.15 8.36 7.13
CA VAL A 180 5.08 7.68 8.43
C VAL A 180 6.00 6.47 8.39
N ARG A 181 7.00 6.44 9.27
CA ARG A 181 7.96 5.34 9.33
C ARG A 181 7.33 4.11 9.97
N LEU A 182 7.55 2.97 9.34
CA LEU A 182 7.11 1.67 9.83
C LEU A 182 8.32 0.83 10.27
N SER A 183 8.06 -0.18 11.10
CA SER A 183 9.03 -1.25 11.36
C SER A 183 9.02 -2.26 10.21
N ALA A 184 10.15 -2.96 10.04
CA ALA A 184 10.34 -3.91 8.95
C ALA A 184 9.28 -5.01 8.90
N GLU A 185 8.84 -5.47 10.05
CA GLU A 185 7.81 -6.51 10.22
C GLU A 185 6.42 -6.14 9.72
N CYS A 186 6.17 -4.83 9.45
CA CYS A 186 4.92 -4.39 8.82
C CYS A 186 4.81 -4.82 7.36
N PHE A 187 5.93 -5.08 6.68
CA PHE A 187 6.00 -5.48 5.27
C PHE A 187 5.93 -7.00 5.17
N GLU A 188 4.77 -7.53 4.76
CA GLU A 188 4.51 -8.97 4.79
C GLU A 188 4.78 -9.65 3.44
N SER A 189 4.47 -8.99 2.34
CA SER A 189 4.56 -9.59 1.00
C SER A 189 4.84 -8.58 -0.09
N ILE A 190 5.37 -9.07 -1.22
CA ILE A 190 5.53 -8.32 -2.46
C ILE A 190 4.97 -9.16 -3.60
N TYR A 191 4.17 -8.51 -4.42
CA TYR A 191 3.62 -9.08 -5.65
C TYR A 191 4.22 -8.32 -6.83
N PHE A 192 4.86 -9.04 -7.73
CA PHE A 192 5.45 -8.49 -8.95
C PHE A 192 4.46 -8.56 -10.11
N GLY A 193 4.32 -7.46 -10.84
CA GLY A 193 3.45 -7.40 -12.01
C GLY A 193 3.88 -8.34 -13.12
N VAL A 194 2.93 -8.76 -13.95
CA VAL A 194 3.14 -9.73 -15.05
C VAL A 194 4.26 -9.33 -16.00
N LYS A 195 4.48 -8.02 -16.19
CA LYS A 195 5.44 -7.45 -17.14
C LYS A 195 6.67 -6.84 -16.46
N ILE A 196 6.93 -7.16 -15.20
CA ILE A 196 8.08 -6.61 -14.49
C ILE A 196 9.40 -6.98 -15.19
N ASP A 197 10.30 -6.03 -15.31
CA ASP A 197 11.65 -6.27 -15.80
C ASP A 197 12.45 -7.12 -14.81
N LYS A 198 13.24 -8.06 -15.33
CA LYS A 198 13.96 -9.04 -14.52
C LYS A 198 15.00 -8.39 -13.60
N GLU A 199 15.82 -7.48 -14.11
CA GLU A 199 16.85 -6.80 -13.33
C GLU A 199 16.25 -5.95 -12.21
N ARG A 200 15.17 -5.23 -12.55
CA ARG A 200 14.42 -4.45 -11.58
C ARG A 200 13.80 -5.33 -10.49
N LYS A 201 13.25 -6.46 -10.86
CA LYS A 201 12.68 -7.45 -9.93
C LYS A 201 13.73 -7.94 -8.95
N GLU A 202 14.91 -8.37 -9.42
CA GLU A 202 16.00 -8.86 -8.60
C GLU A 202 16.47 -7.80 -7.58
N LYS A 203 16.65 -6.56 -8.01
CA LYS A 203 17.01 -5.44 -7.12
C LYS A 203 15.97 -5.22 -6.01
N ILE A 204 14.68 -5.32 -6.35
CA ILE A 204 13.59 -5.15 -5.39
C ILE A 204 13.55 -6.33 -4.40
N ILE A 205 13.77 -7.56 -4.86
CA ILE A 205 13.85 -8.74 -3.98
C ILE A 205 14.99 -8.58 -2.97
N GLN A 206 16.18 -8.19 -3.41
CA GLN A 206 17.32 -7.94 -2.53
C GLN A 206 16.98 -6.89 -1.47
N LEU A 207 16.40 -5.75 -1.88
CA LEU A 207 15.99 -4.70 -0.98
C LEU A 207 14.94 -5.17 0.04
N ALA A 208 13.96 -5.91 -0.42
CA ALA A 208 12.87 -6.45 0.41
C ALA A 208 13.39 -7.44 1.45
N LYS A 209 14.26 -8.37 1.04
CA LYS A 209 14.88 -9.36 1.93
C LYS A 209 15.86 -8.73 2.92
N THR A 210 16.54 -7.65 2.53
CA THR A 210 17.35 -6.85 3.46
C THR A 210 16.49 -6.17 4.52
N LEU A 211 15.30 -5.69 4.14
CA LEU A 211 14.35 -5.06 5.06
C LEU A 211 13.71 -6.09 5.99
N ASN A 212 13.15 -7.14 5.44
CA ASN A 212 12.49 -8.23 6.16
C ASN A 212 12.84 -9.57 5.49
N PRO A 213 13.72 -10.40 6.10
CA PRO A 213 14.09 -11.72 5.53
C PRO A 213 12.89 -12.65 5.32
N ASP A 214 11.84 -12.53 6.13
CA ASP A 214 10.64 -13.38 6.09
C ASP A 214 9.58 -12.90 5.09
N ILE A 215 9.85 -11.81 4.36
CA ILE A 215 8.89 -11.25 3.40
C ILE A 215 8.58 -12.27 2.30
N LYS A 216 7.28 -12.49 2.05
CA LYS A 216 6.83 -13.42 1.01
C LYS A 216 6.89 -12.76 -0.36
N ILE A 217 7.37 -13.50 -1.35
CA ILE A 217 7.54 -13.01 -2.72
C ILE A 217 6.58 -13.76 -3.64
N TYR A 218 5.84 -13.01 -4.45
CA TYR A 218 4.87 -13.54 -5.41
C TYR A 218 5.07 -12.93 -6.79
N GLN A 219 4.91 -13.74 -7.83
CA GLN A 219 4.82 -13.31 -9.22
C GLN A 219 3.37 -13.38 -9.67
N MET A 220 2.85 -12.28 -10.20
CA MET A 220 1.54 -12.29 -10.86
C MET A 220 1.66 -12.88 -12.25
N ASN A 221 0.73 -13.76 -12.59
CA ASN A 221 0.64 -14.45 -13.87
C ASN A 221 -0.76 -14.26 -14.46
N ILE A 222 -0.88 -14.37 -15.78
CA ILE A 222 -2.18 -14.41 -16.46
C ILE A 222 -2.85 -15.74 -16.11
N ASP A 223 -4.09 -15.68 -15.66
CA ASP A 223 -4.91 -16.88 -15.50
C ASP A 223 -5.33 -17.39 -16.89
N PRO A 224 -4.97 -18.62 -17.30
CA PRO A 224 -5.33 -19.13 -18.58
C PRO A 224 -6.83 -19.47 -18.75
N GLN A 225 -7.58 -19.47 -17.64
CA GLN A 225 -8.99 -19.87 -17.61
C GLN A 225 -9.96 -18.70 -17.36
N SER A 226 -9.44 -17.53 -16.97
CA SER A 226 -10.26 -16.35 -16.69
C SER A 226 -9.54 -15.05 -17.04
N PHE A 227 -10.29 -13.94 -17.15
CA PHE A 227 -9.71 -12.61 -17.34
C PHE A 227 -9.17 -12.03 -16.01
N ASN A 228 -8.37 -12.81 -15.30
CA ASN A 228 -7.77 -12.42 -14.02
C ASN A 228 -6.25 -12.56 -14.04
N VAL A 229 -5.62 -12.02 -13.02
CA VAL A 229 -4.24 -12.31 -12.68
C VAL A 229 -4.20 -13.11 -11.37
N ILE A 230 -3.38 -14.13 -11.34
CA ILE A 230 -3.19 -15.03 -10.20
C ILE A 230 -1.75 -14.94 -9.71
N GLU A 231 -1.56 -15.09 -8.41
CA GLU A 231 -0.23 -15.13 -7.82
C GLU A 231 0.36 -16.54 -7.86
N LYS A 232 1.66 -16.59 -8.08
CA LYS A 232 2.49 -17.78 -7.84
C LYS A 232 3.57 -17.38 -6.84
N GLN A 233 3.64 -18.07 -5.73
CA GLN A 233 4.69 -17.82 -4.75
C GLN A 233 6.05 -18.24 -5.32
N GLU A 234 7.02 -17.35 -5.27
CA GLU A 234 8.38 -17.67 -5.59
C GLU A 234 9.05 -18.25 -4.35
N MET A 235 9.36 -19.53 -4.43
CA MET A 235 10.14 -20.22 -3.40
C MET A 235 11.62 -19.95 -3.68
N ASN A 236 12.18 -18.97 -2.98
CA ASN A 236 13.63 -18.80 -2.96
C ASN A 236 14.20 -19.82 -1.97
N TYR A 237 14.52 -21.00 -2.45
CA TYR A 237 15.26 -21.97 -1.65
C TYR A 237 16.67 -21.45 -1.36
N THR A 238 17.01 -21.34 -0.08
CA THR A 238 18.40 -21.14 0.34
C THR A 238 19.19 -22.43 0.15
N LEU A 239 20.51 -22.35 0.20
CA LEU A 239 21.36 -23.55 0.18
C LEU A 239 20.96 -24.53 1.29
N SER A 240 20.55 -24.03 2.46
CA SER A 240 20.04 -24.83 3.59
C SER A 240 18.77 -25.58 3.23
N ASP A 241 17.83 -24.90 2.55
CA ASP A 241 16.56 -25.51 2.12
C ASP A 241 16.82 -26.63 1.09
N TYR A 242 17.78 -26.41 0.16
CA TYR A 242 18.19 -27.45 -0.78
C TYR A 242 18.85 -28.64 -0.07
N ILE A 243 19.70 -28.39 0.92
CA ILE A 243 20.35 -29.46 1.71
C ILE A 243 19.26 -30.28 2.44
N GLU A 244 18.27 -29.65 3.04
CA GLU A 244 17.15 -30.32 3.72
C GLU A 244 16.28 -31.11 2.73
N LEU A 245 15.93 -30.53 1.60
CA LEU A 245 15.20 -31.21 0.53
C LEU A 245 15.96 -32.42 0.02
N PHE A 246 17.29 -32.31 -0.13
CA PHE A 246 18.14 -33.43 -0.57
C PHE A 246 18.28 -34.53 0.49
N ALA A 247 18.36 -34.14 1.76
CA ALA A 247 18.39 -35.11 2.87
C ALA A 247 17.11 -35.95 2.94
N ASN A 248 15.97 -35.34 2.58
CA ASN A 248 14.66 -35.99 2.62
C ASN A 248 14.25 -36.70 1.32
N LEU A 249 15.10 -36.71 0.28
CA LEU A 249 14.82 -37.42 -0.95
C LEU A 249 14.73 -38.93 -0.75
N HIS A 250 13.53 -39.49 -0.90
CA HIS A 250 13.34 -40.95 -0.89
C HIS A 250 13.96 -41.58 -2.13
N THR A 251 15.06 -42.33 -1.92
CA THR A 251 15.69 -43.12 -2.98
C THR A 251 15.03 -44.49 -3.02
N ASN A 252 14.47 -44.87 -4.18
CA ASN A 252 13.99 -46.24 -4.39
C ASN A 252 15.17 -47.23 -4.29
N LYS A 253 15.03 -48.25 -3.49
CA LYS A 253 15.97 -49.38 -3.43
C LYS A 253 15.54 -50.43 -4.44
N GLN A 254 16.33 -50.62 -5.50
CA GLN A 254 16.23 -51.82 -6.36
C GLN A 254 17.33 -52.77 -6.01
N HIS A 255 17.01 -54.02 -5.67
CA HIS A 255 17.95 -55.08 -5.32
C HIS A 255 18.95 -54.72 -4.20
N GLY A 256 18.51 -53.98 -3.18
CA GLY A 256 19.35 -53.63 -2.02
C GLY A 256 20.40 -52.53 -2.27
N LYS A 257 20.50 -52.00 -3.49
CA LYS A 257 21.40 -50.88 -3.82
C LYS A 257 20.60 -49.62 -4.05
N LYS A 258 21.08 -48.47 -3.49
CA LYS A 258 20.52 -47.16 -3.77
C LYS A 258 20.75 -46.80 -5.25
N ALA A 259 19.71 -46.38 -5.95
CA ALA A 259 19.80 -45.94 -7.34
C ALA A 259 20.55 -44.60 -7.43
N PRO A 260 21.74 -44.54 -8.09
CA PRO A 260 22.60 -43.36 -8.08
C PRO A 260 22.12 -42.23 -9.00
N HIS A 261 21.19 -42.51 -9.91
CA HIS A 261 20.78 -41.56 -10.96
C HIS A 261 20.14 -40.28 -10.40
N LYS A 262 19.42 -40.30 -9.27
CA LYS A 262 18.89 -39.09 -8.65
C LYS A 262 19.97 -38.18 -8.09
N ALA A 263 21.01 -38.76 -7.45
CA ALA A 263 22.14 -37.99 -6.94
C ALA A 263 22.97 -37.40 -8.07
N ILE A 264 23.20 -38.16 -9.17
CA ILE A 264 23.92 -37.70 -10.36
C ILE A 264 23.16 -36.57 -11.03
N MET A 265 21.82 -36.69 -11.23
CA MET A 265 20.99 -35.64 -11.80
C MET A 265 21.07 -34.36 -10.99
N LEU A 266 21.03 -34.47 -9.66
CA LEU A 266 21.11 -33.30 -8.75
C LEU A 266 22.48 -32.61 -8.85
N ILE A 267 23.58 -33.36 -8.88
CA ILE A 267 24.95 -32.81 -9.07
C ILE A 267 25.01 -32.08 -10.40
N SER A 268 24.50 -32.67 -11.48
CA SER A 268 24.47 -32.05 -12.81
C SER A 268 23.66 -30.74 -12.83
N VAL A 269 22.53 -30.70 -12.15
CA VAL A 269 21.74 -29.47 -12.03
C VAL A 269 22.48 -28.39 -11.24
N ILE A 270 23.14 -28.76 -10.14
CA ILE A 270 23.94 -27.82 -9.33
C ILE A 270 25.12 -27.27 -10.17
N GLU A 271 25.81 -28.14 -10.93
CA GLU A 271 26.90 -27.72 -11.82
C GLU A 271 26.43 -26.80 -12.95
N LEU A 272 25.24 -27.06 -13.52
CA LEU A 272 24.63 -26.20 -14.54
C LEU A 272 24.20 -24.84 -13.98
N ILE A 273 23.72 -24.80 -12.76
CA ILE A 273 23.40 -23.52 -12.04
C ILE A 273 24.70 -22.78 -11.72
N ALA A 274 25.70 -23.46 -11.18
CA ALA A 274 27.00 -22.87 -10.83
C ALA A 274 27.74 -22.33 -12.05
N SER A 275 27.63 -23.00 -13.22
CA SER A 275 28.20 -22.57 -14.49
C SER A 275 27.33 -21.53 -15.25
N GLN A 276 26.26 -21.06 -14.66
CA GLN A 276 25.31 -20.11 -15.27
C GLN A 276 24.65 -20.60 -16.57
N HIS A 277 24.65 -21.89 -16.86
CA HIS A 277 23.91 -22.48 -17.99
C HIS A 277 22.39 -22.59 -17.70
N ILE A 278 22.01 -22.65 -16.42
CA ILE A 278 20.61 -22.56 -15.98
C ILE A 278 20.48 -21.30 -15.14
N LEU A 279 19.71 -20.32 -15.62
CA LEU A 279 19.52 -19.03 -14.96
C LEU A 279 18.30 -18.99 -14.03
N SER A 280 17.50 -20.06 -13.97
CA SER A 280 16.32 -20.16 -13.11
C SER A 280 16.08 -21.59 -12.63
N ASN A 281 15.46 -21.75 -11.47
CA ASN A 281 15.09 -23.03 -10.86
C ASN A 281 13.90 -23.73 -11.53
N GLN A 282 13.52 -23.38 -12.73
CA GLN A 282 12.44 -24.01 -13.48
C GLN A 282 13.03 -25.14 -14.33
N ILE A 283 12.82 -26.36 -13.84
CA ILE A 283 12.95 -27.57 -14.65
C ILE A 283 11.54 -27.87 -15.13
N GLU A 284 11.29 -27.75 -16.44
CA GLU A 284 10.05 -28.22 -17.06
C GLU A 284 9.95 -29.75 -17.01
#